data_15ec93795bf8a18366020828fdce8dae
#
_entry.id   15ec93795bf8a18366020828fdce8dae
#
_cell.length_a   1.000
_cell.length_b   1.000
_cell.length_c   1.000
_cell.angle_alpha   90.00
_cell.angle_beta   90.00
_cell.angle_gamma   90.00
#
_symmetry.space_group_name_H-M   'P 1'
#
loop_
_entity.id
_entity.type
_entity.pdbx_description
1 polymer ?
#
loop_
_entity_poly.entity_id
_entity_poly.type
_entity_poly.pdbx_seq_one_letter_code
_entity_poly.pdbx_strand_id
1 'polypeptide(L)'
;MKNNMIFNTAKVVMAALTLGAMTTACSDWDDHYDANGIVTGSATSTLWENISANKNLSDFAALAKKAGYDQVLSNPQTYTVWAPLNGSFDYETLNNMDLATMKKQFMQNHVAHFNYPASGSVDKSVYMINEKMKRFVGNGT
;
A
#
# COMPACT_ATOMS: atom_id res chain seq x y z
N MET A 1 29.72 -56.52 -26.98
CA MET A 1 28.66 -56.13 -26.03
C MET A 1 29.10 -55.00 -25.10
N LYS A 2 29.56 -53.90 -25.61
CA LYS A 2 29.95 -52.75 -24.73
C LYS A 2 29.61 -51.37 -25.29
N ASN A 3 28.68 -51.23 -26.23
CA ASN A 3 28.43 -49.94 -26.87
C ASN A 3 27.02 -49.38 -26.72
N ASN A 4 26.19 -49.92 -25.80
CA ASN A 4 24.81 -49.46 -25.68
C ASN A 4 24.53 -48.63 -24.43
N MET A 5 25.57 -48.21 -23.69
CA MET A 5 25.35 -47.45 -22.42
C MET A 5 25.67 -45.98 -22.53
N ILE A 6 26.15 -45.50 -23.66
CA ILE A 6 26.56 -44.10 -23.84
C ILE A 6 25.45 -43.24 -24.47
N PHE A 7 24.46 -43.85 -25.12
CA PHE A 7 23.41 -43.11 -25.81
C PHE A 7 22.21 -42.73 -24.95
N ASN A 8 22.06 -43.29 -23.75
CA ASN A 8 20.94 -42.97 -22.90
C ASN A 8 21.17 -41.76 -21.97
N THR A 9 22.42 -41.41 -21.74
CA THR A 9 22.74 -40.25 -20.87
C THR A 9 22.62 -38.91 -21.61
N ALA A 10 22.78 -38.93 -22.94
CA ALA A 10 22.67 -37.71 -23.75
C ALA A 10 21.21 -37.29 -24.00
N LYS A 11 20.26 -38.21 -23.91
CA LYS A 11 18.82 -37.89 -24.13
C LYS A 11 18.10 -37.33 -22.87
N VAL A 12 18.66 -37.57 -21.70
CA VAL A 12 18.06 -37.09 -20.45
C VAL A 12 18.49 -35.65 -20.13
N VAL A 13 19.62 -35.19 -20.64
CA VAL A 13 20.12 -33.83 -20.40
C VAL A 13 19.42 -32.77 -21.26
N MET A 14 18.84 -33.16 -22.40
CA MET A 14 18.13 -32.20 -23.26
C MET A 14 16.70 -31.93 -22.86
N ALA A 15 16.09 -32.69 -21.97
CA ALA A 15 14.71 -32.45 -21.51
C ALA A 15 14.60 -31.50 -20.33
N ALA A 16 15.71 -31.16 -19.69
CA ALA A 16 15.71 -30.30 -18.50
C ALA A 16 15.95 -28.80 -18.78
N LEU A 17 16.21 -28.43 -20.03
CA LEU A 17 16.58 -27.06 -20.40
C LEU A 17 15.45 -26.22 -21.04
N THR A 18 14.25 -26.78 -21.19
CA THR A 18 13.13 -26.08 -21.82
C THR A 18 12.03 -25.62 -20.86
N LEU A 19 12.22 -25.74 -19.54
CA LEU A 19 11.24 -25.27 -18.53
C LEU A 19 11.66 -24.00 -17.79
N GLY A 20 12.73 -23.35 -18.22
CA GLY A 20 13.29 -22.17 -17.53
C GLY A 20 13.00 -20.81 -18.15
N ALA A 21 12.15 -20.69 -19.16
CA ALA A 21 12.02 -19.44 -19.91
C ALA A 21 10.59 -18.87 -20.00
N MET A 22 9.74 -19.08 -18.99
CA MET A 22 8.40 -18.47 -18.99
C MET A 22 8.00 -17.83 -17.65
N THR A 23 8.90 -17.09 -17.03
CA THR A 23 8.50 -16.33 -15.81
C THR A 23 9.10 -14.92 -15.76
N THR A 24 9.23 -14.24 -16.90
CA THR A 24 9.67 -12.85 -16.90
C THR A 24 8.69 -11.90 -17.60
N ALA A 25 7.39 -12.18 -17.49
CA ALA A 25 6.39 -11.32 -18.11
C ALA A 25 5.48 -10.59 -17.12
N CYS A 26 5.81 -10.53 -15.84
CA CYS A 26 4.98 -9.85 -14.83
C CYS A 26 5.73 -8.81 -13.98
N SER A 27 6.96 -8.42 -14.32
CA SER A 27 7.68 -7.41 -13.54
C SER A 27 7.57 -5.98 -14.09
N ASP A 28 6.85 -5.78 -15.19
CA ASP A 28 6.81 -4.48 -15.87
C ASP A 28 5.57 -3.64 -15.50
N TRP A 29 4.76 -4.12 -14.55
CA TRP A 29 3.58 -3.38 -14.09
C TRP A 29 3.85 -2.50 -12.88
N ASP A 30 4.97 -2.68 -12.19
CA ASP A 30 5.30 -1.93 -10.98
C ASP A 30 5.87 -0.53 -11.28
N ASP A 31 6.45 -0.31 -12.47
CA ASP A 31 7.10 0.96 -12.82
C ASP A 31 6.14 2.09 -13.25
N HIS A 32 4.87 1.79 -13.49
CA HIS A 32 3.92 2.81 -13.95
C HIS A 32 3.16 3.54 -12.85
N TYR A 33 3.32 3.15 -11.59
CA TYR A 33 2.61 3.75 -10.45
C TYR A 33 3.50 4.59 -9.52
N ASP A 34 4.78 4.74 -9.81
CA ASP A 34 5.71 5.54 -9.01
C ASP A 34 5.60 7.06 -9.22
N ALA A 35 4.70 7.50 -10.06
CA ALA A 35 4.42 8.92 -10.19
C ALA A 35 3.57 9.39 -9.01
N ASN A 36 4.18 10.08 -8.06
CA ASN A 36 3.58 10.84 -6.96
C ASN A 36 3.42 10.16 -5.59
N GLY A 37 4.35 9.27 -5.20
CA GLY A 37 4.40 8.83 -3.80
C GLY A 37 3.20 7.99 -3.35
N ILE A 38 2.48 7.39 -4.28
CA ILE A 38 1.50 6.36 -3.95
C ILE A 38 2.29 5.07 -3.78
N VAL A 39 2.60 4.72 -2.54
CA VAL A 39 3.08 3.39 -2.22
C VAL A 39 1.90 2.44 -2.43
N THR A 40 1.80 1.88 -3.63
CA THR A 40 1.02 0.66 -3.83
C THR A 40 1.78 -0.42 -3.08
N GLY A 41 1.30 -0.76 -1.89
CA GLY A 41 1.94 -1.80 -1.09
C GLY A 41 2.10 -3.06 -1.92
N SER A 42 3.28 -3.65 -1.87
CA SER A 42 3.49 -5.00 -2.38
C SER A 42 2.33 -5.87 -1.89
N ALA A 43 1.82 -6.76 -2.73
CA ALA A 43 0.71 -7.67 -2.39
C ALA A 43 0.96 -8.53 -1.13
N THR A 44 2.16 -8.46 -0.57
CA THR A 44 2.61 -9.20 0.61
C THR A 44 2.69 -8.34 1.88
N SER A 45 2.59 -7.00 1.80
CA SER A 45 2.70 -6.11 2.94
C SER A 45 1.35 -5.46 3.29
N THR A 46 1.11 -5.28 4.57
CA THR A 46 -0.09 -4.59 5.06
C THR A 46 0.02 -3.08 4.83
N LEU A 47 -1.10 -2.39 4.82
CA LEU A 47 -1.11 -0.94 4.71
C LEU A 47 -0.36 -0.27 5.88
N TRP A 48 -0.44 -0.86 7.07
CA TRP A 48 0.31 -0.42 8.23
C TRP A 48 1.82 -0.55 8.05
N GLU A 49 2.29 -1.70 7.54
CA GLU A 49 3.72 -1.91 7.27
C GLU A 49 4.26 -0.87 6.30
N ASN A 50 3.53 -0.56 5.24
CA ASN A 50 3.93 0.47 4.28
C ASN A 50 4.01 1.87 4.90
N ILE A 51 3.03 2.25 5.72
CA ILE A 51 3.01 3.56 6.39
C ILE A 51 4.16 3.64 7.41
N SER A 52 4.33 2.62 8.24
CA SER A 52 5.33 2.61 9.32
C SER A 52 6.78 2.53 8.82
N ALA A 53 7.00 1.92 7.65
CA ALA A 53 8.32 1.85 7.03
C ALA A 53 8.73 3.17 6.33
N ASN A 54 7.78 4.04 6.01
CA ASN A 54 8.06 5.28 5.32
C ASN A 54 8.50 6.39 6.28
N LYS A 55 9.78 6.78 6.21
CA LYS A 55 10.37 7.82 7.08
C LYS A 55 9.69 9.18 6.95
N ASN A 56 9.10 9.50 5.79
CA ASN A 56 8.41 10.75 5.56
C ASN A 56 7.01 10.80 6.18
N LEU A 57 6.53 9.68 6.72
CA LEU A 57 5.22 9.52 7.37
C LEU A 57 5.35 9.19 8.86
N SER A 58 6.54 9.34 9.46
CA SER A 58 6.80 8.95 10.86
C SER A 58 5.85 9.63 11.86
N ASP A 59 5.53 10.90 11.64
CA ASP A 59 4.64 11.67 12.52
C ASP A 59 3.20 11.18 12.41
N PHE A 60 2.75 10.94 11.18
CA PHE A 60 1.44 10.34 10.95
C PHE A 60 1.35 8.93 11.54
N ALA A 61 2.38 8.09 11.34
CA ALA A 61 2.46 6.74 11.89
C ALA A 61 2.40 6.75 13.42
N ALA A 62 3.08 7.68 14.08
CA ALA A 62 3.05 7.82 15.54
C ALA A 62 1.64 8.14 16.06
N LEU A 63 0.94 9.08 15.43
CA LEU A 63 -0.45 9.41 15.77
C LEU A 63 -1.41 8.27 15.46
N ALA A 64 -1.24 7.60 14.33
CA ALA A 64 -2.03 6.43 13.95
C ALA A 64 -1.90 5.30 14.97
N LYS A 65 -0.67 5.00 15.40
CA LYS A 65 -0.42 4.00 16.44
C LYS A 65 -1.03 4.40 17.79
N LYS A 66 -0.86 5.65 18.21
CA LYS A 66 -1.48 6.20 19.43
C LYS A 66 -3.01 6.07 19.39
N ALA A 67 -3.60 6.22 18.22
CA ALA A 67 -5.03 6.09 18.00
C ALA A 67 -5.53 4.63 17.85
N GLY A 68 -4.63 3.61 17.81
CA GLY A 68 -4.96 2.21 17.60
C GLY A 68 -5.25 1.85 16.15
N TYR A 69 -4.87 2.70 15.19
CA TYR A 69 -5.05 2.44 13.77
C TYR A 69 -4.01 1.49 13.19
N ASP A 70 -2.91 1.25 13.90
CA ASP A 70 -1.94 0.19 13.59
C ASP A 70 -2.63 -1.18 13.48
N GLN A 71 -3.53 -1.50 14.40
CA GLN A 71 -4.31 -2.73 14.39
C GLN A 71 -5.31 -2.77 13.22
N VAL A 72 -6.00 -1.66 12.99
CA VAL A 72 -7.00 -1.55 11.91
C VAL A 72 -6.35 -1.71 10.53
N LEU A 73 -5.25 -1.01 10.30
CA LEU A 73 -4.56 -0.98 9.00
C LEU A 73 -3.66 -2.21 8.75
N SER A 74 -3.48 -3.06 9.76
CA SER A 74 -2.84 -4.37 9.61
C SER A 74 -3.81 -5.47 9.19
N ASN A 75 -5.12 -5.23 9.28
CA ASN A 75 -6.12 -6.19 8.86
C ASN A 75 -6.22 -6.30 7.33
N PRO A 76 -6.61 -7.47 6.79
CA PRO A 76 -6.74 -7.70 5.35
C PRO A 76 -8.01 -7.06 4.76
N GLN A 77 -8.41 -5.93 5.26
CA GLN A 77 -9.53 -5.13 4.72
C GLN A 77 -9.00 -4.02 3.83
N THR A 78 -9.82 -3.60 2.89
CA THR A 78 -9.44 -2.54 1.95
C THR A 78 -9.73 -1.17 2.55
N TYR A 79 -8.68 -0.40 2.73
CA TYR A 79 -8.74 1.00 3.17
C TYR A 79 -8.00 1.90 2.18
N THR A 80 -8.34 3.17 2.19
CA THR A 80 -7.54 4.23 1.60
C THR A 80 -7.09 5.17 2.70
N VAL A 81 -5.80 5.48 2.72
CA VAL A 81 -5.21 6.40 3.69
C VAL A 81 -4.55 7.55 2.94
N TRP A 82 -4.97 8.78 3.24
CA TRP A 82 -4.29 10.01 2.81
C TRP A 82 -3.38 10.47 3.94
N ALA A 83 -2.19 9.89 4.02
CA ALA A 83 -1.23 10.22 5.06
C ALA A 83 -0.50 11.53 4.75
N PRO A 84 -0.62 12.56 5.59
CA PRO A 84 0.12 13.79 5.42
C PRO A 84 1.61 13.57 5.74
N LEU A 85 2.48 14.24 5.00
CA LEU A 85 3.92 14.17 5.18
C LEU A 85 4.34 14.88 6.48
N ASN A 86 5.46 14.46 7.03
CA ASN A 86 6.10 15.12 8.16
C ASN A 86 6.28 16.61 7.87
N GLY A 87 5.97 17.45 8.84
CA GLY A 87 6.07 18.92 8.72
C GLY A 87 4.92 19.57 7.95
N SER A 88 3.97 18.81 7.39
CA SER A 88 2.78 19.39 6.73
C SER A 88 1.62 19.67 7.69
N PHE A 89 1.75 19.28 8.95
CA PHE A 89 0.76 19.49 10.01
C PHE A 89 1.44 19.67 11.37
N ASP A 90 0.71 20.19 12.36
CA ASP A 90 1.21 20.42 13.71
C ASP A 90 1.13 19.13 14.53
N TYR A 91 2.20 18.35 14.47
CA TYR A 91 2.32 17.09 15.20
C TYR A 91 2.23 17.29 16.73
N GLU A 92 2.90 18.29 17.28
CA GLU A 92 2.96 18.52 18.72
C GLU A 92 1.57 18.83 19.30
N THR A 93 0.82 19.69 18.64
CA THR A 93 -0.55 19.99 19.05
C THR A 93 -1.43 18.76 19.01
N LEU A 94 -1.35 17.96 17.95
CA LEU A 94 -2.14 16.73 17.81
C LEU A 94 -1.71 15.65 18.81
N ASN A 95 -0.41 15.51 19.05
CA ASN A 95 0.10 14.55 20.00
C ASN A 95 -0.26 14.87 21.46
N ASN A 96 -0.37 16.14 21.81
CA ASN A 96 -0.79 16.59 23.14
C ASN A 96 -2.31 16.68 23.31
N MET A 97 -3.06 16.54 22.24
CA MET A 97 -4.51 16.55 22.27
C MET A 97 -5.06 15.29 22.95
N ASP A 98 -6.23 15.40 23.53
CA ASP A 98 -6.93 14.24 24.05
C ASP A 98 -7.21 13.23 22.92
N LEU A 99 -7.11 11.92 23.25
CA LEU A 99 -7.15 10.86 22.26
C LEU A 99 -8.47 10.83 21.46
N ALA A 100 -9.60 11.04 22.10
CA ALA A 100 -10.91 11.02 21.43
C ALA A 100 -11.04 12.17 20.43
N THR A 101 -10.58 13.34 20.84
CA THR A 101 -10.58 14.55 19.99
C THR A 101 -9.63 14.39 18.81
N MET A 102 -8.41 13.90 19.06
CA MET A 102 -7.43 13.67 17.99
C MET A 102 -7.94 12.63 16.97
N LYS A 103 -8.53 11.53 17.42
CA LYS A 103 -9.18 10.56 16.53
C LYS A 103 -10.25 11.20 15.66
N LYS A 104 -11.14 11.99 16.26
CA LYS A 104 -12.27 12.60 15.57
C LYS A 104 -11.85 13.71 14.61
N GLN A 105 -10.93 14.56 15.01
CA GLN A 105 -10.54 15.75 14.24
C GLN A 105 -9.47 15.43 13.18
N PHE A 106 -8.62 14.47 13.43
CA PHE A 106 -7.50 14.14 12.55
C PHE A 106 -7.64 12.76 11.91
N MET A 107 -7.50 11.69 12.68
CA MET A 107 -7.40 10.33 12.10
C MET A 107 -8.59 9.95 11.24
N GLN A 108 -9.81 10.21 11.68
CA GLN A 108 -11.03 9.87 10.94
C GLN A 108 -11.21 10.64 9.63
N ASN A 109 -10.45 11.69 9.42
CA ASN A 109 -10.45 12.46 8.18
C ASN A 109 -9.42 11.96 7.14
N HIS A 110 -8.56 11.06 7.54
CA HIS A 110 -7.46 10.55 6.69
C HIS A 110 -7.62 9.09 6.28
N VAL A 111 -8.59 8.39 6.83
CA VAL A 111 -8.83 6.97 6.55
C VAL A 111 -10.23 6.75 6.03
N ALA A 112 -10.35 6.05 4.92
CA ALA A 112 -11.62 5.66 4.31
C ALA A 112 -11.72 4.16 4.12
N HIS A 113 -12.95 3.64 4.15
CA HIS A 113 -13.25 2.31 3.68
C HIS A 113 -13.09 2.25 2.16
N PHE A 114 -12.76 1.09 1.65
CA PHE A 114 -12.58 0.79 0.23
C PHE A 114 -11.36 1.45 -0.42
N ASN A 115 -11.11 1.07 -1.66
CA ASN A 115 -10.04 1.62 -2.46
C ASN A 115 -10.54 2.79 -3.31
N TYR A 116 -10.00 3.97 -3.05
CA TYR A 116 -10.27 5.17 -3.85
C TYR A 116 -8.98 5.57 -4.59
N PRO A 117 -8.89 5.33 -5.90
CA PRO A 117 -7.71 5.71 -6.66
C PRO A 117 -7.51 7.23 -6.66
N ALA A 118 -6.26 7.66 -6.59
CA ALA A 118 -5.91 9.08 -6.59
C ALA A 118 -6.19 9.76 -7.93
N SER A 119 -6.20 8.98 -9.02
CA SER A 119 -6.50 9.47 -10.37
C SER A 119 -8.01 9.46 -10.66
N GLY A 120 -8.48 10.37 -11.45
CA GLY A 120 -9.84 10.41 -11.97
C GLY A 120 -10.65 11.63 -11.52
N SER A 121 -11.97 11.50 -11.43
CA SER A 121 -12.90 12.59 -11.18
C SER A 121 -12.54 13.47 -10.00
N VAL A 122 -12.55 14.76 -10.23
CA VAL A 122 -12.33 15.82 -9.21
C VAL A 122 -13.40 15.86 -8.13
N ASP A 123 -14.54 15.22 -8.35
CA ASP A 123 -15.68 15.23 -7.43
C ASP A 123 -15.99 13.79 -7.00
N LYS A 124 -15.62 13.45 -5.77
CA LYS A 124 -15.78 12.11 -5.21
C LYS A 124 -16.47 12.15 -3.85
N SER A 125 -17.44 11.27 -3.68
CA SER A 125 -17.99 10.95 -2.37
C SER A 125 -17.28 9.73 -1.83
N VAL A 126 -16.69 9.87 -0.64
CA VAL A 126 -15.84 8.87 -0.02
C VAL A 126 -16.44 8.43 1.32
N TYR A 127 -16.52 7.14 1.54
CA TYR A 127 -17.02 6.57 2.78
C TYR A 127 -15.89 6.46 3.79
N MET A 128 -15.88 7.37 4.76
CA MET A 128 -14.83 7.47 5.77
C MET A 128 -14.96 6.39 6.84
N ILE A 129 -13.88 6.12 7.55
CA ILE A 129 -13.83 5.09 8.60
C ILE A 129 -14.81 5.34 9.77
N ASN A 130 -15.28 6.55 9.94
CA ASN A 130 -16.31 6.92 10.92
C ASN A 130 -17.74 6.73 10.40
N GLU A 131 -17.92 5.97 9.32
CA GLU A 131 -19.21 5.68 8.68
C GLU A 131 -19.94 6.92 8.11
N LYS A 132 -19.22 7.99 7.85
CA LYS A 132 -19.75 9.20 7.24
C LYS A 132 -19.26 9.35 5.81
N MET A 133 -20.16 9.83 4.95
CA MET A 133 -19.80 10.25 3.59
C MET A 133 -19.13 11.62 3.62
N LYS A 134 -17.99 11.74 2.97
CA LYS A 134 -17.29 13.01 2.77
C LYS A 134 -17.14 13.26 1.28
N ARG A 135 -17.55 14.43 0.83
CA ARG A 135 -17.38 14.84 -0.56
C ARG A 135 -16.09 15.64 -0.71
N PHE A 136 -15.23 15.16 -1.56
CA PHE A 136 -14.03 15.89 -1.98
C PHE A 136 -14.36 16.58 -3.30
N VAL A 137 -14.20 17.88 -3.32
CA VAL A 137 -14.39 18.71 -4.52
C VAL A 137 -13.02 19.22 -4.91
N GLY A 138 -12.49 18.75 -6.03
CA GLY A 138 -11.25 19.27 -6.58
C GLY A 138 -11.53 20.52 -7.39
N ASN A 139 -10.70 21.55 -7.23
CA ASN A 139 -10.64 22.63 -8.20
C ASN A 139 -9.97 22.04 -9.44
N GLY A 140 -10.75 21.81 -10.49
CA GLY A 140 -10.23 21.35 -11.77
C GLY A 140 -9.22 22.37 -12.31
N THR A 141 -7.97 22.02 -12.19
CA THR A 141 -6.86 22.67 -12.92
C THR A 141 -6.28 21.69 -13.90
#